data_733f4e7612468d7f915e965c54ba670e
#
_entry.id   733f4e7612468d7f915e965c54ba670e
#
_cell.length_a   1.000
_cell.length_b   1.000
_cell.length_c   1.000
_cell.angle_alpha   90.00
_cell.angle_beta   90.00
_cell.angle_gamma   90.00
#
_symmetry.space_group_name_H-M   'P 1'
#
loop_
_entity.id
_entity.type
_entity.pdbx_description
1 polymer ?
#
loop_
_entity_poly.entity_id
_entity_poly.type
_entity_poly.pdbx_seq_one_letter_code
_entity_poly.pdbx_strand_id
1 'polypeptide(L)'
;MRVNFIGDILSVRPICHGNANATLVTEAAELRGLAEFMMDMAVQPELVHRLMAHLRDGVMGIIDQIEATGLLTFNGAGPMFENDPIGASANGKLTCANLWCGGSNQETDLVSPAMWKEFVLDYQMPILKRFGLSWYGCCDDLTHKIDGVLTIPNLRIFVCSAWTNLDKVIEKCGTNYTIMWRQKASEVVFPNDTDGIAAHLDDGMRRLRGCCYQVILRELQTLAGHPDRLHAWARMAIESAAKYA
;
A
#
# COMPACT_ATOMS: atom_id res chain seq x y z
N MET A 1 25.46 -3.71 -16.97
CA MET A 1 24.24 -3.74 -17.80
C MET A 1 24.54 -3.00 -19.10
N ARG A 2 24.42 -3.64 -20.27
CA ARG A 2 24.71 -2.99 -21.55
C ARG A 2 23.49 -2.15 -21.98
N VAL A 3 23.63 -0.83 -21.92
CA VAL A 3 22.63 0.16 -22.34
C VAL A 3 22.80 0.55 -23.83
N ASN A 4 23.54 -0.26 -24.58
CA ASN A 4 24.12 0.12 -25.87
C ASN A 4 23.16 0.12 -27.06
N PHE A 5 21.86 -0.21 -26.88
CA PHE A 5 20.96 -0.32 -28.03
C PHE A 5 20.07 0.90 -28.27
N ILE A 6 19.79 1.68 -27.22
CA ILE A 6 18.95 2.88 -27.33
C ILE A 6 19.58 4.12 -26.68
N GLY A 7 20.74 3.97 -26.02
CA GLY A 7 21.41 5.05 -25.29
C GLY A 7 21.85 6.24 -26.16
N ASP A 8 22.04 5.99 -27.46
CA ASP A 8 22.39 7.02 -28.45
C ASP A 8 21.17 7.85 -28.88
N ILE A 9 19.96 7.37 -28.62
CA ILE A 9 18.69 7.98 -29.04
C ILE A 9 17.93 8.53 -27.83
N LEU A 10 17.96 7.81 -26.71
CA LEU A 10 17.20 8.12 -25.50
C LEU A 10 18.11 8.12 -24.27
N SER A 11 17.85 9.07 -23.34
CA SER A 11 18.48 9.03 -22.02
C SER A 11 17.91 7.87 -21.21
N VAL A 12 18.73 6.85 -20.95
CA VAL A 12 18.34 5.69 -20.15
C VAL A 12 18.80 5.89 -18.70
N ARG A 13 17.83 5.93 -17.78
CA ARG A 13 18.09 6.00 -16.33
C ARG A 13 17.66 4.67 -15.69
N PRO A 14 18.56 3.93 -15.06
CA PRO A 14 18.17 2.77 -14.27
C PRO A 14 17.33 3.21 -13.07
N ILE A 15 16.30 2.43 -12.73
CA ILE A 15 15.48 2.63 -11.54
C ILE A 15 15.77 1.49 -10.56
N CYS A 16 16.06 1.83 -9.31
CA CYS A 16 16.32 0.89 -8.24
C CYS A 16 15.66 1.38 -6.94
N HIS A 17 14.59 0.71 -6.52
CA HIS A 17 13.76 1.11 -5.38
C HIS A 17 14.01 0.28 -4.10
N GLY A 18 15.06 -0.52 -4.04
CA GLY A 18 15.45 -1.19 -2.82
C GLY A 18 14.53 -2.30 -2.32
N ASN A 19 13.75 -2.95 -3.19
CA ASN A 19 12.73 -3.93 -2.77
C ASN A 19 11.75 -3.37 -1.72
N ALA A 20 11.20 -2.22 -2.00
CA ALA A 20 10.37 -1.40 -1.08
C ALA A 20 8.98 -2.02 -0.79
N ASN A 21 8.96 -3.30 -0.38
CA ASN A 21 7.73 -4.04 -0.08
C ASN A 21 7.93 -5.01 1.08
N ALA A 22 6.96 -5.05 1.99
CA ALA A 22 6.95 -5.90 3.17
C ALA A 22 5.79 -6.90 3.17
N THR A 23 5.37 -7.42 1.99
CA THR A 23 4.20 -8.30 1.85
C THR A 23 4.46 -9.77 2.16
N LEU A 24 5.38 -10.12 2.98
CA LEU A 24 5.87 -11.49 3.32
C LEU A 24 4.84 -12.62 3.27
N VAL A 25 3.55 -12.31 3.45
CA VAL A 25 2.47 -13.30 3.45
C VAL A 25 2.22 -13.90 2.07
N THR A 26 2.40 -13.12 1.00
CA THR A 26 2.28 -13.62 -0.37
C THR A 26 3.30 -14.74 -0.60
N GLU A 27 4.56 -14.50 -0.26
CA GLU A 27 5.64 -15.47 -0.38
C GLU A 27 5.42 -16.69 0.53
N ALA A 28 4.94 -16.47 1.76
CA ALA A 28 4.61 -17.55 2.67
C ALA A 28 3.47 -18.45 2.13
N ALA A 29 2.44 -17.82 1.56
CA ALA A 29 1.32 -18.54 0.94
C ALA A 29 1.74 -19.29 -0.33
N GLU A 30 2.63 -18.73 -1.14
CA GLU A 30 3.18 -19.41 -2.33
C GLU A 30 4.04 -20.62 -1.95
N LEU A 31 4.84 -20.51 -0.90
CA LEU A 31 5.72 -21.60 -0.46
C LEU A 31 4.99 -22.71 0.30
N ARG A 32 4.01 -22.38 1.12
CA ARG A 32 3.35 -23.31 2.03
C ARG A 32 1.97 -23.77 1.54
N GLY A 33 1.30 -22.98 0.71
CA GLY A 33 -0.13 -23.04 0.47
C GLY A 33 -0.89 -22.13 1.45
N LEU A 34 -1.81 -21.31 0.96
CA LEU A 34 -2.51 -20.31 1.80
C LEU A 34 -3.33 -20.97 2.92
N ALA A 35 -4.08 -22.02 2.59
CA ALA A 35 -4.92 -22.73 3.56
C ALA A 35 -4.07 -23.38 4.66
N GLU A 36 -2.98 -24.05 4.26
CA GLU A 36 -2.03 -24.70 5.17
C GLU A 36 -1.31 -23.66 6.05
N PHE A 37 -0.89 -22.53 5.48
CA PHE A 37 -0.26 -21.43 6.22
C PHE A 37 -1.20 -20.88 7.30
N MET A 38 -2.46 -20.63 6.96
CA MET A 38 -3.46 -20.16 7.94
C MET A 38 -3.77 -21.21 9.01
N MET A 39 -3.85 -22.50 8.62
CA MET A 39 -4.05 -23.59 9.57
C MET A 39 -2.85 -23.71 10.52
N ASP A 40 -1.64 -23.63 10.00
CA ASP A 40 -0.40 -23.73 10.77
C ASP A 40 -0.27 -22.63 11.83
N MET A 41 -0.83 -21.44 11.62
CA MET A 41 -0.89 -20.40 12.66
C MET A 41 -1.55 -20.89 13.94
N ALA A 42 -2.52 -21.83 13.84
CA ALA A 42 -3.22 -22.38 14.99
C ALA A 42 -2.62 -23.70 15.49
N VAL A 43 -2.13 -24.56 14.58
CA VAL A 43 -1.74 -25.94 14.94
C VAL A 43 -0.23 -26.16 14.98
N GLN A 44 0.55 -25.31 14.30
CA GLN A 44 2.02 -25.37 14.22
C GLN A 44 2.66 -23.98 14.24
N PRO A 45 2.38 -23.12 15.24
CA PRO A 45 2.82 -21.72 15.28
C PRO A 45 4.34 -21.58 15.14
N GLU A 46 5.12 -22.49 15.70
CA GLU A 46 6.58 -22.48 15.59
C GLU A 46 7.08 -22.65 14.15
N LEU A 47 6.33 -23.40 13.32
CA LEU A 47 6.65 -23.51 11.89
C LEU A 47 6.43 -22.19 11.18
N VAL A 48 5.31 -21.52 11.47
CA VAL A 48 4.98 -20.20 10.89
C VAL A 48 6.01 -19.17 11.32
N HIS A 49 6.39 -19.12 12.60
CA HIS A 49 7.43 -18.22 13.08
C HIS A 49 8.77 -18.42 12.36
N ARG A 50 9.19 -19.67 12.14
CA ARG A 50 10.42 -19.95 11.40
C ARG A 50 10.33 -19.53 9.94
N LEU A 51 9.20 -19.79 9.26
CA LEU A 51 8.98 -19.40 7.88
C LEU A 51 9.01 -17.85 7.73
N MET A 52 8.24 -17.17 8.56
CA MET A 52 8.17 -15.69 8.52
C MET A 52 9.50 -15.04 8.88
N ALA A 53 10.23 -15.58 9.84
CA ALA A 53 11.58 -15.11 10.16
C ALA A 53 12.54 -15.29 8.97
N HIS A 54 12.50 -16.45 8.31
CA HIS A 54 13.33 -16.74 7.12
C HIS A 54 13.03 -15.75 5.98
N LEU A 55 11.76 -15.52 5.69
CA LEU A 55 11.33 -14.58 4.64
C LEU A 55 11.75 -13.15 4.98
N ARG A 56 11.50 -12.69 6.21
CA ARG A 56 11.96 -11.37 6.69
C ARG A 56 13.46 -11.20 6.51
N ASP A 57 14.25 -12.17 6.97
CA ASP A 57 15.73 -12.10 6.92
C ASP A 57 16.22 -12.13 5.48
N GLY A 58 15.57 -12.89 4.58
CA GLY A 58 15.83 -12.88 3.16
C GLY A 58 15.59 -11.51 2.53
N VAL A 59 14.44 -10.89 2.81
CA VAL A 59 14.12 -9.53 2.34
C VAL A 59 15.11 -8.50 2.89
N MET A 60 15.43 -8.56 4.18
CA MET A 60 16.41 -7.66 4.79
C MET A 60 17.79 -7.81 4.15
N GLY A 61 18.23 -9.04 3.86
CA GLY A 61 19.49 -9.30 3.15
C GLY A 61 19.52 -8.74 1.73
N ILE A 62 18.39 -8.80 1.00
CA ILE A 62 18.25 -8.19 -0.32
C ILE A 62 18.34 -6.66 -0.22
N ILE A 63 17.64 -6.06 0.75
CA ILE A 63 17.69 -4.61 1.01
C ILE A 63 19.12 -4.16 1.28
N ASP A 64 19.85 -4.85 2.14
CA ASP A 64 21.23 -4.51 2.49
C ASP A 64 22.16 -4.59 1.25
N GLN A 65 22.00 -5.62 0.41
CA GLN A 65 22.76 -5.76 -0.83
C GLN A 65 22.47 -4.63 -1.81
N ILE A 66 21.21 -4.29 -2.01
CA ILE A 66 20.81 -3.22 -2.94
C ILE A 66 21.30 -1.87 -2.43
N GLU A 67 21.14 -1.58 -1.15
CA GLU A 67 21.59 -0.31 -0.54
C GLU A 67 23.12 -0.16 -0.68
N ALA A 68 23.88 -1.25 -0.50
CA ALA A 68 25.34 -1.26 -0.66
C ALA A 68 25.80 -0.91 -2.09
N THR A 69 24.94 -1.11 -3.12
CA THR A 69 25.29 -0.71 -4.49
C THR A 69 25.40 0.80 -4.67
N GLY A 70 24.75 1.60 -3.83
CA GLY A 70 24.62 3.05 -3.97
C GLY A 70 23.84 3.50 -5.21
N LEU A 71 23.06 2.59 -5.83
CA LEU A 71 22.29 2.86 -7.05
C LEU A 71 20.80 3.15 -6.78
N LEU A 72 20.42 3.34 -5.53
CA LEU A 72 19.03 3.63 -5.16
C LEU A 72 18.53 4.89 -5.87
N THR A 73 17.30 4.84 -6.33
CA THR A 73 16.56 5.97 -6.91
C THR A 73 15.29 6.21 -6.10
N PHE A 74 14.84 7.47 -6.05
CA PHE A 74 13.60 7.81 -5.35
C PHE A 74 12.40 7.07 -5.94
N ASN A 75 11.54 6.55 -5.08
CA ASN A 75 10.41 5.70 -5.45
C ASN A 75 9.03 6.35 -5.20
N GLY A 76 8.95 7.67 -5.14
CA GLY A 76 7.71 8.41 -4.92
C GLY A 76 6.78 8.55 -6.14
N ALA A 77 6.95 7.72 -7.17
CA ALA A 77 6.14 7.75 -8.40
C ALA A 77 5.44 6.41 -8.69
N GLY A 78 5.15 5.66 -7.65
CA GLY A 78 4.50 4.35 -7.76
C GLY A 78 2.97 4.44 -7.91
N PRO A 79 2.28 3.28 -7.98
CA PRO A 79 0.81 3.21 -8.04
C PRO A 79 0.13 3.67 -6.74
N MET A 80 0.87 3.76 -5.65
CA MET A 80 0.51 4.45 -4.43
C MET A 80 1.10 5.85 -4.52
N PHE A 81 0.27 6.89 -4.52
CA PHE A 81 0.72 8.28 -4.66
C PHE A 81 1.42 8.74 -3.39
N GLU A 82 2.72 8.56 -3.37
CA GLU A 82 3.63 8.88 -2.28
C GLU A 82 4.10 10.32 -2.48
N ASN A 83 3.38 11.27 -1.91
CA ASN A 83 3.54 12.70 -2.25
C ASN A 83 4.51 13.44 -1.33
N ASP A 84 4.85 12.87 -0.16
CA ASP A 84 5.74 13.56 0.76
C ASP A 84 7.20 13.39 0.33
N PRO A 85 7.94 14.49 0.15
CA PRO A 85 9.36 14.42 -0.15
C PRO A 85 10.11 13.89 1.07
N ILE A 86 10.86 12.82 0.88
CA ILE A 86 11.83 12.36 1.87
C ILE A 86 13.18 12.98 1.46
N GLY A 87 13.76 13.79 2.33
CA GLY A 87 14.99 14.50 2.03
C GLY A 87 16.14 13.57 1.63
N ALA A 88 16.96 13.98 0.66
CA ALA A 88 18.19 13.27 0.31
C ALA A 88 19.19 13.31 1.47
N SER A 89 20.06 12.28 1.55
CA SER A 89 21.16 12.29 2.51
C SER A 89 22.14 13.45 2.23
N ALA A 90 22.86 13.89 3.25
CA ALA A 90 23.79 15.03 3.18
C ALA A 90 24.89 14.89 2.09
N ASN A 91 25.20 13.68 1.64
CA ASN A 91 26.19 13.39 0.59
C ASN A 91 25.57 13.13 -0.79
N GLY A 92 24.26 13.36 -0.95
CA GLY A 92 23.53 13.15 -2.20
C GLY A 92 23.25 11.68 -2.56
N LYS A 93 23.70 10.72 -1.74
CA LYS A 93 23.37 9.30 -1.93
C LYS A 93 22.05 9.00 -1.23
N LEU A 94 21.18 8.24 -1.92
CA LEU A 94 19.96 7.72 -1.30
C LEU A 94 20.28 6.44 -0.51
N THR A 95 19.62 6.32 0.63
CA THR A 95 19.51 5.11 1.43
C THR A 95 18.04 4.70 1.51
N CYS A 96 17.73 3.53 2.06
CA CYS A 96 16.34 3.14 2.27
C CYS A 96 15.59 4.14 3.16
N ALA A 97 16.27 4.84 4.07
CA ALA A 97 15.68 5.92 4.87
C ALA A 97 15.19 7.12 4.04
N ASN A 98 15.54 7.21 2.76
CA ASN A 98 15.07 8.22 1.82
C ASN A 98 13.98 7.71 0.87
N LEU A 99 13.50 6.49 1.09
CA LEU A 99 12.53 5.81 0.24
C LEU A 99 11.26 5.46 1.01
N TRP A 100 10.20 5.17 0.25
CA TRP A 100 8.96 4.64 0.76
C TRP A 100 8.99 3.10 0.80
N CYS A 101 8.22 2.52 1.73
CA CYS A 101 7.96 1.08 1.78
C CYS A 101 6.48 0.81 1.92
N GLY A 102 6.00 -0.19 1.21
CA GLY A 102 4.63 -0.67 1.32
C GLY A 102 4.50 -1.91 2.18
N GLY A 103 3.37 -2.04 2.86
CA GLY A 103 2.95 -3.26 3.52
C GLY A 103 1.48 -3.57 3.27
N SER A 104 1.13 -4.84 3.21
CA SER A 104 -0.25 -5.30 3.11
C SER A 104 -0.39 -6.72 3.63
N ASN A 105 -1.64 -7.19 3.72
CA ASN A 105 -1.96 -8.47 4.36
C ASN A 105 -3.27 -9.07 3.80
N GLN A 106 -3.55 -8.86 2.54
CA GLN A 106 -4.83 -9.26 1.93
C GLN A 106 -5.08 -10.78 1.95
N GLU A 107 -4.04 -11.60 1.93
CA GLU A 107 -4.14 -13.06 1.93
C GLU A 107 -4.68 -13.60 3.27
N THR A 108 -4.43 -12.89 4.38
CA THR A 108 -4.88 -13.27 5.72
C THR A 108 -5.90 -12.29 6.31
N ASP A 109 -6.78 -11.77 5.47
CA ASP A 109 -7.80 -10.79 5.86
C ASP A 109 -8.67 -11.26 7.02
N LEU A 110 -9.09 -12.53 7.00
CA LEU A 110 -9.94 -13.16 8.01
C LEU A 110 -9.20 -13.59 9.29
N VAL A 111 -7.89 -13.46 9.35
CA VAL A 111 -7.10 -13.79 10.54
C VAL A 111 -7.35 -12.72 11.62
N SER A 112 -7.52 -13.16 12.88
CA SER A 112 -7.79 -12.24 13.99
C SER A 112 -6.69 -11.16 14.13
N PRO A 113 -7.00 -9.96 14.66
CA PRO A 113 -6.00 -8.92 14.84
C PRO A 113 -4.78 -9.34 15.67
N ALA A 114 -4.99 -10.18 16.69
CA ALA A 114 -3.89 -10.69 17.52
C ALA A 114 -2.96 -11.63 16.72
N MET A 115 -3.53 -12.61 16.00
CA MET A 115 -2.74 -13.51 15.16
C MET A 115 -2.08 -12.78 13.99
N TRP A 116 -2.80 -11.85 13.37
CA TRP A 116 -2.21 -11.01 12.33
C TRP A 116 -1.00 -10.22 12.85
N LYS A 117 -1.13 -9.63 14.05
CA LYS A 117 0.01 -8.91 14.64
C LYS A 117 1.19 -9.84 14.88
N GLU A 118 0.95 -10.99 15.51
CA GLU A 118 1.97 -11.96 15.90
C GLU A 118 2.69 -12.59 14.69
N PHE A 119 1.91 -13.07 13.72
CA PHE A 119 2.47 -13.86 12.61
C PHE A 119 2.79 -13.05 11.36
N VAL A 120 2.31 -11.80 11.26
CA VAL A 120 2.49 -10.97 10.06
C VAL A 120 3.15 -9.65 10.41
N LEU A 121 2.47 -8.75 11.13
CA LEU A 121 2.94 -7.39 11.34
C LEU A 121 4.30 -7.34 12.04
N ASP A 122 4.51 -8.16 13.06
CA ASP A 122 5.76 -8.17 13.83
C ASP A 122 6.97 -8.60 12.96
N TYR A 123 6.73 -9.35 11.88
CA TYR A 123 7.75 -9.70 10.88
C TYR A 123 7.92 -8.63 9.79
N GLN A 124 6.86 -7.92 9.43
CA GLN A 124 6.93 -6.80 8.49
C GLN A 124 7.59 -5.55 9.10
N MET A 125 7.42 -5.36 10.40
CA MET A 125 7.86 -4.17 11.15
C MET A 125 9.37 -3.85 10.97
N PRO A 126 10.32 -4.80 11.07
CA PRO A 126 11.74 -4.52 10.83
C PRO A 126 12.01 -4.01 9.40
N ILE A 127 11.29 -4.53 8.39
CA ILE A 127 11.43 -4.10 7.00
C ILE A 127 10.91 -2.67 6.86
N LEU A 128 9.69 -2.40 7.32
CA LEU A 128 9.06 -1.09 7.24
C LEU A 128 9.93 -0.01 7.91
N LYS A 129 10.52 -0.31 9.05
CA LYS A 129 11.41 0.61 9.80
C LYS A 129 12.71 0.97 9.09
N ARG A 130 13.14 0.20 8.09
CA ARG A 130 14.34 0.53 7.28
C ARG A 130 14.11 1.73 6.37
N PHE A 131 12.85 2.03 6.06
CA PHE A 131 12.47 3.08 5.12
C PHE A 131 12.05 4.37 5.83
N GLY A 132 12.11 5.48 5.10
CA GLY A 132 11.81 6.80 5.68
C GLY A 132 10.32 6.97 5.97
N LEU A 133 9.47 6.58 5.04
CA LEU A 133 8.02 6.60 5.17
C LEU A 133 7.41 5.28 4.69
N SER A 134 6.20 5.00 5.15
CA SER A 134 5.48 3.82 4.72
C SER A 134 4.00 4.07 4.47
N TRP A 135 3.43 3.19 3.68
CA TRP A 135 1.99 3.01 3.57
C TRP A 135 1.61 1.58 3.94
N TYR A 136 0.40 1.40 4.44
CA TYR A 136 -0.09 0.07 4.79
C TYR A 136 -1.53 -0.15 4.36
N GLY A 137 -1.80 -1.33 3.80
CA GLY A 137 -3.08 -1.82 3.32
C GLY A 137 -3.11 -2.03 1.81
N CYS A 138 -4.05 -2.81 1.33
CA CYS A 138 -4.31 -3.05 -0.08
C CYS A 138 -5.80 -3.27 -0.33
N CYS A 139 -6.23 -4.53 -0.51
CA CYS A 139 -7.63 -4.90 -0.72
C CYS A 139 -8.27 -5.50 0.54
N ASP A 140 -7.51 -5.59 1.62
CA ASP A 140 -7.89 -6.15 2.92
C ASP A 140 -8.88 -5.24 3.68
N ASP A 141 -9.77 -5.85 4.47
CA ASP A 141 -10.56 -5.15 5.48
C ASP A 141 -9.72 -4.94 6.75
N LEU A 142 -9.19 -3.75 6.90
CA LEU A 142 -8.40 -3.36 8.06
C LEU A 142 -9.23 -2.85 9.24
N THR A 143 -10.56 -2.91 9.19
CA THR A 143 -11.46 -2.33 10.20
C THR A 143 -11.11 -2.73 11.64
N HIS A 144 -10.72 -3.98 11.84
CA HIS A 144 -10.34 -4.52 13.16
C HIS A 144 -8.84 -4.51 13.43
N LYS A 145 -8.03 -4.09 12.46
CA LYS A 145 -6.56 -4.06 12.51
C LYS A 145 -5.99 -2.64 12.54
N ILE A 146 -6.85 -1.60 12.51
CA ILE A 146 -6.42 -0.18 12.45
C ILE A 146 -5.41 0.12 13.54
N ASP A 147 -5.71 -0.18 14.81
CA ASP A 147 -4.83 0.14 15.94
C ASP A 147 -3.45 -0.52 15.78
N GLY A 148 -3.39 -1.74 15.23
CA GLY A 148 -2.12 -2.41 14.92
C GLY A 148 -1.34 -1.72 13.80
N VAL A 149 -2.01 -1.32 12.71
CA VAL A 149 -1.38 -0.58 11.62
C VAL A 149 -0.80 0.75 12.11
N LEU A 150 -1.51 1.45 12.99
CA LEU A 150 -1.06 2.73 13.56
C LEU A 150 0.15 2.59 14.50
N THR A 151 0.58 1.37 14.86
CA THR A 151 1.84 1.16 15.58
C THR A 151 3.07 1.25 14.69
N ILE A 152 2.92 1.30 13.37
CA ILE A 152 4.04 1.44 12.43
C ILE A 152 4.63 2.85 12.57
N PRO A 153 5.87 3.02 13.02
CA PRO A 153 6.37 4.32 13.48
C PRO A 153 6.59 5.33 12.36
N ASN A 154 6.79 4.88 11.13
CA ASN A 154 6.97 5.71 9.94
C ASN A 154 5.78 5.61 8.97
N LEU A 155 4.61 5.20 9.47
CA LEU A 155 3.38 5.19 8.68
C LEU A 155 3.00 6.62 8.30
N ARG A 156 2.79 6.83 7.02
CA ARG A 156 2.31 8.11 6.49
C ARG A 156 0.95 7.98 5.82
N ILE A 157 0.74 6.87 5.11
CA ILE A 157 -0.52 6.62 4.38
C ILE A 157 -1.18 5.36 4.95
N PHE A 158 -2.40 5.52 5.43
CA PHE A 158 -3.31 4.41 5.73
C PHE A 158 -4.17 4.13 4.50
N VAL A 159 -4.06 2.93 3.94
CA VAL A 159 -4.87 2.53 2.79
C VAL A 159 -6.22 2.01 3.26
N CYS A 160 -7.26 2.81 3.07
CA CYS A 160 -8.64 2.45 3.36
C CYS A 160 -9.24 1.78 2.13
N SER A 161 -9.27 0.46 2.11
CA SER A 161 -9.87 -0.32 1.03
C SER A 161 -11.39 -0.07 0.96
N ALA A 162 -12.02 -0.53 -0.13
CA ALA A 162 -13.48 -0.47 -0.28
C ALA A 162 -14.26 -1.32 0.76
N TRP A 163 -13.56 -2.18 1.50
CA TRP A 163 -14.13 -3.07 2.51
C TRP A 163 -13.92 -2.54 3.93
N THR A 164 -12.90 -1.71 4.12
CA THR A 164 -12.55 -1.11 5.42
C THR A 164 -13.56 -0.01 5.80
N ASN A 165 -14.00 -0.01 7.06
CA ASN A 165 -14.94 0.98 7.56
C ASN A 165 -14.31 2.37 7.61
N LEU A 166 -14.74 3.25 6.70
CA LEU A 166 -14.17 4.59 6.54
C LEU A 166 -14.34 5.46 7.81
N ASP A 167 -15.46 5.37 8.52
CA ASP A 167 -15.69 6.19 9.73
C ASP A 167 -14.70 5.83 10.84
N LYS A 168 -14.43 4.54 11.03
CA LYS A 168 -13.43 4.08 12.00
C LYS A 168 -12.03 4.53 11.62
N VAL A 169 -11.71 4.52 10.31
CA VAL A 169 -10.42 5.03 9.83
C VAL A 169 -10.30 6.53 10.10
N ILE A 170 -11.33 7.31 9.80
CA ILE A 170 -11.37 8.76 10.07
C ILE A 170 -11.21 9.02 11.58
N GLU A 171 -11.94 8.30 12.42
CA GLU A 171 -11.86 8.43 13.88
C GLU A 171 -10.42 8.21 14.41
N LYS A 172 -9.73 7.19 13.87
CA LYS A 172 -8.42 6.78 14.37
C LYS A 172 -7.26 7.53 13.71
N CYS A 173 -7.34 7.81 12.44
CA CYS A 173 -6.28 8.49 11.68
C CYS A 173 -6.33 10.01 11.85
N GLY A 174 -7.52 10.60 11.91
CA GLY A 174 -7.72 12.05 12.01
C GLY A 174 -6.92 12.80 10.95
N THR A 175 -6.15 13.79 11.39
CA THR A 175 -5.23 14.58 10.56
C THR A 175 -3.77 14.10 10.60
N ASN A 176 -3.48 13.05 11.38
CA ASN A 176 -2.11 12.58 11.59
C ASN A 176 -1.57 11.74 10.43
N TYR A 177 -2.47 11.17 9.64
CA TYR A 177 -2.14 10.28 8.52
C TYR A 177 -2.88 10.72 7.27
N THR A 178 -2.34 10.39 6.10
CA THR A 178 -3.08 10.49 4.84
C THR A 178 -3.95 9.24 4.68
N ILE A 179 -5.25 9.42 4.53
CA ILE A 179 -6.19 8.35 4.27
C ILE A 179 -6.29 8.15 2.76
N MET A 180 -5.74 7.05 2.24
CA MET A 180 -5.91 6.68 0.84
C MET A 180 -7.22 5.90 0.70
N TRP A 181 -8.31 6.63 0.43
CA TRP A 181 -9.62 6.02 0.28
C TRP A 181 -9.82 5.47 -1.13
N ARG A 182 -10.30 4.24 -1.20
CA ARG A 182 -10.52 3.52 -2.44
C ARG A 182 -12.00 3.29 -2.70
N GLN A 183 -12.50 3.82 -3.81
CA GLN A 183 -13.83 3.48 -4.30
C GLN A 183 -13.81 2.13 -5.01
N LYS A 184 -14.87 1.36 -4.81
CA LYS A 184 -15.06 0.04 -5.39
C LYS A 184 -15.25 0.15 -6.91
N ALA A 185 -14.38 -0.49 -7.67
CA ALA A 185 -14.42 -0.41 -9.14
C ALA A 185 -15.73 -0.92 -9.74
N SER A 186 -16.34 -1.96 -9.15
CA SER A 186 -17.62 -2.49 -9.61
C SER A 186 -18.77 -1.47 -9.55
N GLU A 187 -18.71 -0.54 -8.59
CA GLU A 187 -19.69 0.55 -8.46
C GLU A 187 -19.52 1.65 -9.51
N VAL A 188 -18.36 1.67 -10.16
CA VAL A 188 -18.07 2.60 -11.27
C VAL A 188 -18.35 1.98 -12.63
N VAL A 189 -18.02 0.69 -12.78
CA VAL A 189 -18.03 0.02 -14.10
C VAL A 189 -19.40 -0.52 -14.48
N PHE A 190 -20.16 -1.07 -13.53
CA PHE A 190 -21.40 -1.81 -13.84
C PHE A 190 -22.72 -1.07 -13.68
N PRO A 191 -22.85 0.10 -13.01
CA PRO A 191 -24.12 0.82 -12.96
C PRO A 191 -24.61 1.24 -14.35
N ASN A 192 -25.93 1.40 -14.51
CA ASN A 192 -26.52 1.87 -15.76
C ASN A 192 -26.25 3.36 -16.02
N ASP A 193 -26.05 4.15 -14.96
CA ASP A 193 -25.78 5.59 -15.01
C ASP A 193 -24.60 5.99 -14.11
N THR A 194 -24.25 7.27 -14.12
CA THR A 194 -23.16 7.83 -13.35
C THR A 194 -23.60 8.50 -12.02
N ASP A 195 -24.89 8.60 -11.75
CA ASP A 195 -25.43 9.35 -10.61
C ASP A 195 -25.04 8.69 -9.28
N GLY A 196 -25.09 7.34 -9.25
CA GLY A 196 -24.64 6.58 -8.08
C GLY A 196 -23.13 6.74 -7.79
N ILE A 197 -22.33 6.91 -8.84
CA ILE A 197 -20.88 7.17 -8.71
C ILE A 197 -20.65 8.51 -8.05
N ALA A 198 -21.32 9.55 -8.55
CA ALA A 198 -21.21 10.91 -8.01
C ALA A 198 -21.68 10.97 -6.53
N ALA A 199 -22.82 10.34 -6.22
CA ALA A 199 -23.36 10.31 -4.85
C ALA A 199 -22.40 9.60 -3.87
N HIS A 200 -21.79 8.49 -4.27
CA HIS A 200 -20.84 7.76 -3.42
C HIS A 200 -19.55 8.55 -3.20
N LEU A 201 -19.01 9.20 -4.25
CA LEU A 201 -17.85 10.08 -4.13
C LEU A 201 -18.14 11.26 -3.19
N ASP A 202 -19.30 11.91 -3.37
CA ASP A 202 -19.72 13.06 -2.56
C ASP A 202 -19.89 12.67 -1.08
N ASP A 203 -20.52 11.53 -0.79
CA ASP A 203 -20.66 11.03 0.59
C ASP A 203 -19.28 10.73 1.21
N GLY A 204 -18.43 10.00 0.51
CA GLY A 204 -17.11 9.65 1.03
C GLY A 204 -16.24 10.87 1.32
N MET A 205 -16.20 11.85 0.40
CA MET A 205 -15.40 13.05 0.58
C MET A 205 -16.00 14.01 1.62
N ARG A 206 -17.32 14.06 1.72
CA ARG A 206 -18.00 14.80 2.81
C ARG A 206 -17.61 14.26 4.18
N ARG A 207 -17.51 12.93 4.33
CA ARG A 207 -17.04 12.26 5.56
C ARG A 207 -15.57 12.52 5.84
N LEU A 208 -14.73 12.55 4.79
CA LEU A 208 -13.29 12.83 4.88
C LEU A 208 -12.95 14.31 5.10
N ARG A 209 -13.95 15.19 5.16
CA ARG A 209 -13.74 16.64 5.35
C ARG A 209 -12.87 16.92 6.58
N GLY A 210 -11.83 17.71 6.41
CA GLY A 210 -10.87 18.05 7.45
C GLY A 210 -9.76 17.01 7.66
N CYS A 211 -9.79 15.87 6.96
CA CYS A 211 -8.69 14.91 6.95
C CYS A 211 -7.72 15.20 5.78
N CYS A 212 -6.49 14.71 5.90
CA CYS A 212 -5.61 14.57 4.73
C CYS A 212 -6.01 13.28 4.00
N TYR A 213 -6.40 13.36 2.72
CA TYR A 213 -6.83 12.17 2.01
C TYR A 213 -6.44 12.16 0.52
N GLN A 214 -6.42 10.98 -0.05
CA GLN A 214 -6.30 10.70 -1.47
C GLN A 214 -7.50 9.84 -1.89
N VAL A 215 -7.99 10.00 -3.11
CA VAL A 215 -9.08 9.17 -3.67
C VAL A 215 -8.55 8.39 -4.85
N ILE A 216 -8.70 7.07 -4.79
CA ILE A 216 -8.18 6.17 -5.82
C ILE A 216 -9.28 5.20 -6.25
N LEU A 217 -9.41 5.03 -7.57
CA LEU A 217 -10.16 3.92 -8.15
C LEU A 217 -9.18 2.77 -8.41
N ARG A 218 -9.32 1.68 -7.65
CA ARG A 218 -8.46 0.49 -7.79
C ARG A 218 -9.27 -0.76 -8.11
N GLU A 219 -8.52 -1.80 -8.52
CA GLU A 219 -9.03 -3.11 -8.91
C GLU A 219 -9.88 -3.07 -10.19
N LEU A 220 -9.59 -2.10 -11.05
CA LEU A 220 -10.25 -1.97 -12.33
C LEU A 220 -9.66 -2.97 -13.32
N GLN A 221 -10.38 -4.05 -13.60
CA GLN A 221 -9.96 -5.10 -14.53
C GLN A 221 -10.64 -4.99 -15.90
N THR A 222 -11.76 -4.29 -15.98
CA THR A 222 -12.51 -4.08 -17.22
C THR A 222 -13.24 -2.76 -17.18
N LEU A 223 -13.49 -2.18 -18.34
CA LEU A 223 -14.37 -1.01 -18.49
C LEU A 223 -15.78 -1.39 -18.95
N ALA A 224 -16.05 -2.69 -19.14
CA ALA A 224 -17.33 -3.23 -19.59
C ALA A 224 -17.91 -2.50 -20.83
N GLY A 225 -17.03 -2.07 -21.76
CA GLY A 225 -17.41 -1.33 -22.96
C GLY A 225 -17.63 0.19 -22.77
N HIS A 226 -17.37 0.74 -21.58
CA HIS A 226 -17.62 2.15 -21.24
C HIS A 226 -16.32 2.89 -20.82
N PRO A 227 -15.38 3.15 -21.76
CA PRO A 227 -14.10 3.81 -21.43
C PRO A 227 -14.27 5.26 -20.96
N ASP A 228 -15.35 5.92 -21.33
CA ASP A 228 -15.73 7.27 -20.91
C ASP A 228 -16.00 7.39 -19.39
N ARG A 229 -16.34 6.29 -18.72
CA ARG A 229 -16.60 6.26 -17.27
C ARG A 229 -15.38 6.65 -16.44
N LEU A 230 -14.18 6.32 -16.88
CA LEU A 230 -12.98 6.76 -16.17
C LEU A 230 -12.81 8.28 -16.18
N HIS A 231 -13.07 8.91 -17.33
CA HIS A 231 -13.04 10.36 -17.44
C HIS A 231 -14.16 11.01 -16.63
N ALA A 232 -15.35 10.42 -16.64
CA ALA A 232 -16.47 10.89 -15.82
C ALA A 232 -16.14 10.76 -14.33
N TRP A 233 -15.64 9.61 -13.90
CA TRP A 233 -15.22 9.38 -12.52
C TRP A 233 -14.16 10.40 -12.07
N ALA A 234 -13.11 10.62 -12.86
CA ALA A 234 -12.06 11.57 -12.52
C ALA A 234 -12.60 13.01 -12.36
N ARG A 235 -13.48 13.45 -13.23
CA ARG A 235 -14.13 14.77 -13.10
C ARG A 235 -14.95 14.85 -11.82
N MET A 236 -15.84 13.89 -11.57
CA MET A 236 -16.68 13.85 -10.37
C MET A 236 -15.84 13.81 -9.09
N ALA A 237 -14.75 13.06 -9.09
CA ALA A 237 -13.84 13.01 -7.96
C ALA A 237 -13.17 14.38 -7.69
N ILE A 238 -12.72 15.08 -8.73
CA ILE A 238 -12.13 16.42 -8.62
C ILE A 238 -13.15 17.44 -8.14
N GLU A 239 -14.36 17.42 -8.72
CA GLU A 239 -15.45 18.34 -8.34
C GLU A 239 -15.89 18.13 -6.89
N SER A 240 -16.05 16.88 -6.46
CA SER A 240 -16.38 16.55 -5.08
C SER A 240 -15.26 16.93 -4.12
N ALA A 241 -13.99 16.67 -4.47
CA ALA A 241 -12.87 17.09 -3.66
C ALA A 241 -12.82 18.61 -3.47
N ALA A 242 -13.04 19.39 -4.53
CA ALA A 242 -13.06 20.85 -4.47
C ALA A 242 -14.24 21.39 -3.60
N LYS A 243 -15.34 20.66 -3.53
CA LYS A 243 -16.51 21.03 -2.72
C LYS A 243 -16.25 20.88 -1.21
N TYR A 244 -15.39 19.94 -0.82
CA TYR A 244 -15.16 19.58 0.60
C TYR A 244 -13.74 19.90 1.09
N ALA A 245 -12.91 20.54 0.26
CA ALA A 245 -11.57 21.00 0.60
C ALA A 245 -11.55 22.05 1.72
#